data_ec7b3b1ab5ea56da90e6ae6f6de53149
#
_entry.id   ec7b3b1ab5ea56da90e6ae6f6de53149
#
_cell.length_a   1.000
_cell.length_b   1.000
_cell.length_c   1.000
_cell.angle_alpha   90.00
_cell.angle_beta   90.00
_cell.angle_gamma   90.00
#
_symmetry.space_group_name_H-M   'P 1'
#
loop_
_entity.id
_entity.type
_entity.pdbx_description
1 polymer ?
#
loop_
_entity_poly.entity_id
_entity_poly.type
_entity_poly.pdbx_seq_one_letter_code
_entity_poly.pdbx_strand_id
1 'polypeptide(L)'
;MRHHPHPSPRRFPRQFRGWLAVWLGIALTLVVGPFAAPDSARAEEVSGGDLGTDRDAFTPSTKTIAPGTLLSEGSYVYIDNRSGLPTNNVPEYLLRIGGTDWLEWRFGVNYSVNSAGNIVTSVEVGERRPFDESLYEANVLYGFKADVSDQEGIVPESCFIMEAGTPTSGDLWGTIPVATAVAGWELPWGARLDGALRYSYAQSHTRWFSRWSPSVVIRQPITERLEIHAEWFETVTQGLRKDNVRPFFSPGTHYLLTENIEVGFRVGWGLNHVAAEFFSDTGIAWRY
;
A
#
# COMPACT_ATOMS: atom_id res chain seq x y z
N MET A 1 -26.23 21.23 36.53
CA MET A 1 -26.22 20.66 35.18
C MET A 1 -25.31 21.51 34.32
N ARG A 2 -24.14 21.02 33.94
CA ARG A 2 -23.21 21.76 33.06
C ARG A 2 -23.42 21.26 31.62
N HIS A 3 -23.90 22.15 30.73
CA HIS A 3 -24.00 21.88 29.30
C HIS A 3 -22.59 21.74 28.73
N HIS A 4 -22.24 20.55 28.22
CA HIS A 4 -21.09 20.37 27.34
C HIS A 4 -21.49 20.77 25.91
N PRO A 5 -20.79 21.71 25.29
CA PRO A 5 -21.05 22.05 23.89
C PRO A 5 -20.63 20.88 22.97
N HIS A 6 -21.51 20.49 22.06
CA HIS A 6 -21.21 19.56 20.98
C HIS A 6 -20.08 20.14 20.10
N PRO A 7 -19.04 19.35 19.74
CA PRO A 7 -18.04 19.81 18.79
C PRO A 7 -18.67 19.99 17.42
N SER A 8 -18.54 21.16 16.85
CA SER A 8 -18.96 21.46 15.48
C SER A 8 -18.16 20.63 14.47
N PRO A 9 -18.74 20.15 13.35
CA PRO A 9 -18.03 19.44 12.31
C PRO A 9 -16.95 20.35 11.70
N ARG A 10 -15.69 19.95 11.82
CA ARG A 10 -14.54 20.67 11.28
C ARG A 10 -14.56 20.57 9.76
N ARG A 11 -14.55 21.70 9.08
CA ARG A 11 -14.50 21.80 7.61
C ARG A 11 -13.08 21.40 7.13
N PHE A 12 -13.03 20.60 6.06
CA PHE A 12 -11.78 20.28 5.36
C PHE A 12 -10.98 21.55 5.02
N PRO A 13 -9.65 21.54 5.20
CA PRO A 13 -8.81 22.62 4.68
C PRO A 13 -9.04 22.82 3.19
N ARG A 14 -9.22 24.06 2.75
CA ARG A 14 -9.56 24.41 1.36
C ARG A 14 -8.61 23.85 0.30
N GLN A 15 -7.35 23.60 0.65
CA GLN A 15 -6.32 23.04 -0.23
C GLN A 15 -6.59 21.58 -0.65
N PHE A 16 -7.29 20.79 0.19
CA PHE A 16 -7.57 19.36 -0.09
C PHE A 16 -8.82 19.14 -0.95
N ARG A 17 -9.70 20.13 -1.08
CA ARG A 17 -10.94 19.96 -1.84
C ARG A 17 -10.73 19.68 -3.34
N GLY A 18 -9.64 20.21 -3.92
CA GLY A 18 -9.32 19.99 -5.33
C GLY A 18 -8.79 18.60 -5.63
N TRP A 19 -7.87 18.11 -4.81
CA TRP A 19 -7.21 16.82 -5.01
C TRP A 19 -8.12 15.63 -4.68
N LEU A 20 -8.86 15.72 -3.57
CA LEU A 20 -9.83 14.69 -3.21
C LEU A 20 -10.95 14.55 -4.26
N ALA A 21 -11.37 15.64 -4.89
CA ALA A 21 -12.40 15.61 -5.94
C ALA A 21 -11.91 14.91 -7.20
N VAL A 22 -10.63 15.03 -7.56
CA VAL A 22 -10.04 14.36 -8.72
C VAL A 22 -9.94 12.85 -8.46
N TRP A 23 -9.46 12.44 -7.28
CA TRP A 23 -9.29 11.03 -6.92
C TRP A 23 -10.63 10.34 -6.61
N LEU A 24 -11.58 11.04 -5.96
CA LEU A 24 -12.94 10.53 -5.79
C LEU A 24 -13.66 10.37 -7.15
N GLY A 25 -13.39 11.24 -8.12
CA GLY A 25 -13.90 11.11 -9.48
C GLY A 25 -13.40 9.85 -10.17
N ILE A 26 -12.10 9.53 -10.03
CA ILE A 26 -11.48 8.32 -10.58
C ILE A 26 -12.00 7.07 -9.84
N ALA A 27 -12.05 7.08 -8.51
CA ALA A 27 -12.57 5.97 -7.72
C ALA A 27 -14.07 5.73 -7.95
N LEU A 28 -14.88 6.78 -8.11
CA LEU A 28 -16.32 6.64 -8.33
C LEU A 28 -16.65 6.15 -9.76
N THR A 29 -15.85 6.50 -10.77
CA THR A 29 -16.00 5.96 -12.13
C THR A 29 -15.63 4.48 -12.21
N LEU A 30 -14.71 4.01 -11.37
CA LEU A 30 -14.32 2.60 -11.28
C LEU A 30 -15.38 1.73 -10.57
N VAL A 31 -16.16 2.29 -9.63
CA VAL A 31 -17.16 1.54 -8.83
C VAL A 31 -18.54 1.46 -9.50
N VAL A 32 -18.86 2.34 -10.44
CA VAL A 32 -20.22 2.44 -11.04
C VAL A 32 -20.29 1.91 -12.48
N GLY A 33 -19.18 1.37 -13.02
CA GLY A 33 -19.22 0.64 -14.28
C GLY A 33 -20.09 -0.63 -14.16
N PRO A 34 -20.85 -1.05 -15.20
CA PRO A 34 -21.57 -2.30 -15.14
C PRO A 34 -20.57 -3.43 -14.91
N PHE A 35 -20.77 -4.24 -13.88
CA PHE A 35 -20.09 -5.51 -13.67
C PHE A 35 -20.43 -6.44 -14.86
N ALA A 36 -19.73 -6.29 -15.97
CA ALA A 36 -19.62 -7.33 -16.94
C ALA A 36 -18.63 -8.35 -16.33
N ALA A 37 -19.08 -9.58 -16.12
CA ALA A 37 -18.15 -10.65 -15.80
C ALA A 37 -17.08 -10.65 -16.89
N PRO A 38 -15.79 -10.57 -16.56
CA PRO A 38 -14.75 -10.58 -17.58
C PRO A 38 -14.88 -11.90 -18.35
N ASP A 39 -14.99 -11.80 -19.67
CA ASP A 39 -14.81 -12.94 -20.55
C ASP A 39 -13.44 -13.53 -20.21
N SER A 40 -13.42 -14.80 -19.80
CA SER A 40 -12.27 -15.64 -19.40
C SER A 40 -10.93 -14.95 -19.59
N ALA A 41 -10.56 -14.15 -18.58
CA ALA A 41 -9.29 -13.46 -18.53
C ALA A 41 -8.20 -14.52 -18.60
N ARG A 42 -7.49 -14.52 -19.70
CA ARG A 42 -6.27 -15.26 -19.93
C ARG A 42 -5.34 -14.83 -18.80
N ALA A 43 -4.97 -15.76 -17.91
CA ALA A 43 -3.82 -15.55 -17.04
C ALA A 43 -2.66 -15.24 -18.00
N GLU A 44 -2.35 -13.96 -18.17
CA GLU A 44 -1.29 -13.52 -19.05
C GLU A 44 0.00 -14.02 -18.43
N GLU A 45 0.72 -14.88 -19.14
CA GLU A 45 2.07 -15.21 -18.77
C GLU A 45 2.78 -13.87 -18.54
N VAL A 46 3.17 -13.60 -17.29
CA VAL A 46 3.96 -12.44 -16.93
C VAL A 46 5.16 -12.43 -17.85
N SER A 47 5.13 -11.54 -18.83
CA SER A 47 6.19 -11.40 -19.82
C SER A 47 7.47 -11.08 -19.06
N GLY A 48 8.49 -11.92 -19.22
CA GLY A 48 9.71 -12.00 -18.45
C GLY A 48 10.20 -10.70 -17.85
N GLY A 49 10.32 -10.63 -16.52
CA GLY A 49 10.97 -9.53 -15.82
C GLY A 49 10.36 -9.10 -14.50
N ASP A 50 9.14 -9.51 -14.14
CA ASP A 50 8.47 -9.10 -12.90
C ASP A 50 7.60 -10.24 -12.38
N LEU A 51 7.66 -10.51 -11.06
CA LEU A 51 6.76 -11.45 -10.40
C LEU A 51 5.42 -10.82 -10.02
N GLY A 52 5.21 -9.53 -10.32
CA GLY A 52 4.02 -8.78 -9.94
C GLY A 52 3.91 -8.61 -8.43
N THR A 53 5.04 -8.35 -7.78
CA THR A 53 5.12 -8.15 -6.32
C THR A 53 4.33 -6.92 -5.89
N ASP A 54 3.68 -7.00 -4.72
CA ASP A 54 2.86 -5.91 -4.17
C ASP A 54 3.51 -5.23 -2.96
N ARG A 55 4.53 -5.85 -2.37
CA ARG A 55 5.13 -5.38 -1.13
C ARG A 55 6.23 -4.34 -1.35
N ASP A 56 6.92 -4.41 -2.45
CA ASP A 56 8.12 -3.65 -2.80
C ASP A 56 7.89 -2.19 -3.23
N ALA A 57 6.63 -1.79 -3.38
CA ALA A 57 6.17 -0.42 -3.49
C ALA A 57 5.00 -0.18 -2.53
N PHE A 58 4.69 1.08 -2.26
CA PHE A 58 3.48 1.45 -1.52
C PHE A 58 2.22 1.28 -2.40
N THR A 59 2.39 1.49 -3.71
CA THR A 59 1.36 1.29 -4.74
C THR A 59 1.35 -0.17 -5.20
N PRO A 60 0.32 -0.98 -4.87
CA PRO A 60 0.23 -2.34 -5.36
C PRO A 60 0.10 -2.39 -6.88
N SER A 61 0.47 -3.53 -7.47
CA SER A 61 0.13 -3.87 -8.84
C SER A 61 -1.38 -4.04 -9.00
N THR A 62 -1.92 -3.86 -10.21
CA THR A 62 -3.34 -4.19 -10.49
C THR A 62 -3.55 -5.69 -10.62
N LYS A 63 -2.53 -6.47 -11.03
CA LYS A 63 -2.66 -7.89 -11.40
C LYS A 63 -2.81 -8.80 -10.20
N THR A 64 -3.72 -9.76 -10.31
CA THR A 64 -3.81 -10.93 -9.43
C THR A 64 -2.82 -12.00 -9.90
N ILE A 65 -2.45 -12.91 -9.01
CA ILE A 65 -1.60 -14.06 -9.37
C ILE A 65 -2.46 -15.21 -9.93
N ALA A 66 -1.85 -16.01 -10.82
CA ALA A 66 -2.54 -17.09 -11.50
C ALA A 66 -3.14 -18.12 -10.53
N PRO A 67 -4.29 -18.74 -10.85
CA PRO A 67 -4.90 -19.77 -10.03
C PRO A 67 -3.96 -20.91 -9.67
N GLY A 68 -3.96 -21.30 -8.40
CA GLY A 68 -3.09 -22.37 -7.88
C GLY A 68 -1.63 -21.98 -7.66
N THR A 69 -1.26 -20.74 -7.95
CA THR A 69 0.07 -20.19 -7.67
C THR A 69 0.11 -19.62 -6.26
N LEU A 70 1.26 -19.72 -5.62
CA LEU A 70 1.59 -19.07 -4.36
C LEU A 70 2.72 -18.07 -4.61
N LEU A 71 2.57 -16.83 -4.15
CA LEU A 71 3.64 -15.84 -4.14
C LEU A 71 3.91 -15.41 -2.70
N SER A 72 5.12 -15.67 -2.24
CA SER A 72 5.61 -15.34 -0.91
C SER A 72 6.55 -14.13 -1.00
N GLU A 73 6.21 -13.05 -0.33
CA GLU A 73 6.95 -11.79 -0.34
C GLU A 73 7.38 -11.45 1.08
N GLY A 74 8.66 -11.23 1.31
CA GLY A 74 9.18 -10.90 2.63
C GLY A 74 10.22 -9.79 2.59
N SER A 75 10.25 -8.91 3.60
CA SER A 75 11.22 -7.83 3.65
C SER A 75 11.65 -7.41 5.05
N TYR A 76 12.69 -6.60 5.04
CA TYR A 76 13.13 -5.74 6.12
C TYR A 76 12.98 -4.28 5.73
N VAL A 77 12.29 -3.50 6.58
CA VAL A 77 12.11 -2.06 6.38
C VAL A 77 12.74 -1.30 7.55
N TYR A 78 13.56 -0.32 7.23
CA TYR A 78 14.13 0.64 8.17
C TYR A 78 13.55 2.04 7.91
N ILE A 79 13.12 2.73 8.97
CA ILE A 79 12.56 4.09 8.87
C ILE A 79 13.25 5.00 9.89
N ASP A 80 13.92 6.04 9.42
CA ASP A 80 14.43 7.14 10.24
C ASP A 80 13.31 8.14 10.51
N ASN A 81 12.83 8.19 11.73
CA ASN A 81 11.69 9.01 12.14
C ASN A 81 12.04 10.47 12.46
N ARG A 82 13.20 10.99 12.07
CA ARG A 82 13.77 12.34 12.37
C ARG A 82 13.97 12.60 13.85
N SER A 83 12.93 12.43 14.64
CA SER A 83 12.94 12.64 16.09
C SER A 83 12.32 11.41 16.75
N GLY A 84 13.11 10.71 17.51
CA GLY A 84 12.74 9.44 18.14
C GLY A 84 13.57 8.27 17.63
N LEU A 85 13.22 7.08 18.10
CA LEU A 85 13.92 5.86 17.69
C LEU A 85 13.52 5.48 16.26
N PRO A 86 14.47 4.92 15.48
CA PRO A 86 14.14 4.42 14.16
C PRO A 86 13.17 3.24 14.25
N THR A 87 12.25 3.13 13.30
CA THR A 87 11.37 1.97 13.17
C THR A 87 12.06 0.88 12.36
N ASN A 88 11.91 -0.36 12.80
CA ASN A 88 12.36 -1.54 12.07
C ASN A 88 11.20 -2.51 11.94
N ASN A 89 10.83 -2.87 10.71
CA ASN A 89 9.85 -3.90 10.44
C ASN A 89 10.57 -5.16 9.99
N VAL A 90 10.43 -6.25 10.76
CA VAL A 90 11.08 -7.54 10.45
C VAL A 90 10.41 -8.70 11.19
N PRO A 91 9.79 -9.66 10.47
CA PRO A 91 9.54 -9.57 9.04
C PRO A 91 8.37 -8.63 8.72
N GLU A 92 8.41 -8.03 7.54
CA GLU A 92 7.21 -7.63 6.84
C GLU A 92 6.96 -8.71 5.78
N TYR A 93 5.83 -9.39 5.84
CA TYR A 93 5.55 -10.57 5.04
C TYR A 93 4.16 -10.54 4.44
N LEU A 94 4.05 -10.93 3.18
CA LEU A 94 2.80 -11.08 2.46
C LEU A 94 2.81 -12.40 1.68
N LEU A 95 1.81 -13.24 1.89
CA LEU A 95 1.50 -14.42 1.11
C LEU A 95 0.29 -14.12 0.24
N ARG A 96 0.42 -14.33 -1.07
CA ARG A 96 -0.64 -14.22 -2.05
C ARG A 96 -0.93 -15.60 -2.62
N ILE A 97 -2.22 -15.94 -2.74
CA ILE A 97 -2.69 -17.24 -3.19
C ILE A 97 -3.69 -17.03 -4.31
N GLY A 98 -3.38 -17.47 -5.52
CA GLY A 98 -4.29 -17.38 -6.66
C GLY A 98 -5.50 -18.30 -6.46
N GLY A 99 -6.68 -17.71 -6.37
CA GLY A 99 -7.94 -18.41 -6.19
C GLY A 99 -8.65 -18.69 -7.52
N THR A 100 -8.81 -17.68 -8.34
CA THR A 100 -9.39 -17.74 -9.69
C THR A 100 -8.61 -16.79 -10.61
N ASP A 101 -8.98 -16.70 -11.89
CA ASP A 101 -8.35 -15.79 -12.84
C ASP A 101 -8.50 -14.29 -12.47
N TRP A 102 -9.44 -13.96 -11.59
CA TRP A 102 -9.74 -12.59 -11.17
C TRP A 102 -9.67 -12.36 -9.66
N LEU A 103 -9.33 -13.40 -8.85
CA LEU A 103 -9.34 -13.31 -7.37
C LEU A 103 -8.12 -13.97 -6.77
N GLU A 104 -7.40 -13.25 -5.92
CA GLU A 104 -6.36 -13.78 -5.04
C GLU A 104 -6.70 -13.56 -3.56
N TRP A 105 -6.27 -14.49 -2.72
CA TRP A 105 -6.28 -14.34 -1.27
C TRP A 105 -4.95 -13.79 -0.78
N ARG A 106 -5.01 -12.97 0.27
CA ARG A 106 -3.88 -12.24 0.82
C ARG A 106 -3.76 -12.48 2.31
N PHE A 107 -2.57 -12.87 2.77
CA PHE A 107 -2.27 -13.07 4.19
C PHE A 107 -0.92 -12.42 4.49
N GLY A 108 -0.87 -11.57 5.51
CA GLY A 108 0.36 -10.87 5.86
C GLY A 108 0.65 -10.92 7.35
N VAL A 109 1.90 -10.69 7.67
CA VAL A 109 2.38 -10.48 9.03
C VAL A 109 3.34 -9.30 9.01
N ASN A 110 3.16 -8.36 9.91
CA ASN A 110 4.12 -7.32 10.16
C ASN A 110 4.53 -7.32 11.64
N TYR A 111 5.83 -7.31 11.89
CA TYR A 111 6.39 -7.11 13.20
C TYR A 111 7.26 -5.86 13.21
N SER A 112 6.87 -4.87 13.99
CA SER A 112 7.49 -3.56 14.05
C SER A 112 8.12 -3.32 15.42
N VAL A 113 9.33 -2.77 15.40
CA VAL A 113 10.03 -2.25 16.58
C VAL A 113 10.09 -0.74 16.46
N ASN A 114 9.65 -0.01 17.49
CA ASN A 114 9.64 1.46 17.57
C ASN A 114 8.78 2.15 16.50
N SER A 115 7.58 1.65 16.21
CA SER A 115 6.69 2.31 15.25
C SER A 115 6.35 3.75 15.66
N ALA A 116 6.56 4.71 14.77
CA ALA A 116 6.34 6.15 14.98
C ALA A 116 5.24 6.73 14.07
N GLY A 117 4.42 5.88 13.47
CA GLY A 117 3.31 6.28 12.61
C GLY A 117 3.69 6.75 11.22
N ASN A 118 4.93 6.57 10.79
CA ASN A 118 5.31 6.65 9.40
C ASN A 118 5.05 5.29 8.75
N ILE A 119 4.12 5.25 7.81
CA ILE A 119 3.77 4.05 7.05
C ILE A 119 4.37 4.22 5.67
N VAL A 120 5.22 3.29 5.29
CA VAL A 120 5.94 3.31 4.01
C VAL A 120 5.69 2.07 3.16
N THR A 121 4.89 1.13 3.67
CA THR A 121 4.53 -0.12 2.96
C THR A 121 3.03 -0.36 2.97
N SER A 122 2.57 -1.29 2.15
CA SER A 122 1.16 -1.66 2.03
C SER A 122 0.67 -2.58 3.16
N VAL A 123 1.56 -3.26 3.89
CA VAL A 123 1.21 -4.23 4.95
C VAL A 123 1.04 -3.57 6.31
N GLU A 124 1.60 -2.40 6.52
CA GLU A 124 1.48 -1.68 7.78
C GLU A 124 0.08 -1.12 8.01
N VAL A 125 -0.42 -1.28 9.24
CA VAL A 125 -1.69 -0.74 9.71
C VAL A 125 -1.50 -0.02 11.05
N GLY A 126 -2.30 0.99 11.31
CA GLY A 126 -2.23 1.71 12.58
C GLY A 126 -1.34 2.97 12.54
N GLU A 127 -1.35 3.70 13.63
CA GLU A 127 -0.48 4.85 13.90
C GLU A 127 -0.17 4.93 15.39
N ARG A 128 1.06 5.24 15.72
CA ARG A 128 1.55 5.30 17.08
C ARG A 128 2.05 6.69 17.46
N ARG A 129 2.11 6.93 18.76
CA ARG A 129 2.84 8.07 19.31
C ARG A 129 4.34 7.80 19.24
N PRO A 130 5.17 8.79 18.92
CA PRO A 130 6.59 8.71 19.13
C PRO A 130 6.83 8.63 20.64
N PHE A 131 7.50 7.58 21.10
CA PHE A 131 7.97 7.42 22.47
C PHE A 131 9.47 7.15 22.46
N ASP A 132 10.12 7.53 23.53
CA ASP A 132 11.56 7.27 23.73
C ASP A 132 11.82 5.82 24.17
N GLU A 133 10.75 5.00 24.35
CA GLU A 133 10.85 3.61 24.78
C GLU A 133 10.67 2.66 23.59
N SER A 134 11.49 1.60 23.55
CA SER A 134 11.36 0.53 22.57
C SER A 134 10.03 -0.18 22.71
N LEU A 135 9.28 -0.23 21.65
CA LEU A 135 7.97 -0.86 21.60
C LEU A 135 7.89 -1.84 20.45
N TYR A 136 7.27 -2.98 20.74
CA TYR A 136 7.07 -4.07 19.79
C TYR A 136 5.61 -4.15 19.41
N GLU A 137 5.33 -4.14 18.12
CA GLU A 137 3.98 -4.33 17.57
C GLU A 137 3.99 -5.46 16.56
N ALA A 138 2.99 -6.30 16.64
CA ALA A 138 2.73 -7.28 15.59
C ALA A 138 1.27 -7.23 15.17
N ASN A 139 1.05 -7.44 13.89
CA ASN A 139 -0.29 -7.60 13.35
C ASN A 139 -0.31 -8.68 12.27
N VAL A 140 -1.48 -9.27 12.07
CA VAL A 140 -1.78 -10.14 10.95
C VAL A 140 -2.72 -9.39 10.00
N LEU A 141 -2.43 -9.49 8.70
CA LEU A 141 -3.24 -8.96 7.62
C LEU A 141 -3.91 -10.13 6.90
N TYR A 142 -5.16 -9.99 6.53
CA TYR A 142 -5.88 -10.98 5.72
C TYR A 142 -6.92 -10.29 4.87
N GLY A 143 -7.14 -10.82 3.68
CA GLY A 143 -8.06 -10.23 2.73
C GLY A 143 -7.98 -10.85 1.36
N PHE A 144 -8.37 -10.08 0.36
CA PHE A 144 -8.36 -10.49 -1.03
C PHE A 144 -8.06 -9.29 -1.95
N LYS A 145 -7.64 -9.62 -3.17
CA LYS A 145 -7.55 -8.70 -4.31
C LYS A 145 -8.39 -9.28 -5.44
N ALA A 146 -9.17 -8.43 -6.07
CA ALA A 146 -10.05 -8.80 -7.17
C ALA A 146 -9.82 -7.86 -8.35
N ASP A 147 -9.62 -8.44 -9.53
CA ASP A 147 -9.56 -7.69 -10.79
C ASP A 147 -10.94 -7.17 -11.14
N VAL A 148 -11.01 -5.95 -11.66
CA VAL A 148 -12.25 -5.24 -11.97
C VAL A 148 -12.38 -4.98 -13.47
N SER A 149 -11.30 -4.57 -14.13
CA SER A 149 -11.29 -4.27 -15.56
C SER A 149 -9.91 -4.48 -16.16
N ASP A 150 -9.89 -4.87 -17.43
CA ASP A 150 -8.70 -4.89 -18.29
C ASP A 150 -8.46 -3.51 -18.92
N GLN A 151 -7.22 -3.27 -19.35
CA GLN A 151 -6.91 -2.03 -20.07
C GLN A 151 -7.49 -2.05 -21.48
N GLU A 152 -8.32 -1.04 -21.81
CA GLU A 152 -8.83 -0.81 -23.16
C GLU A 152 -8.54 0.63 -23.61
N GLY A 153 -7.48 0.83 -24.37
CA GLY A 153 -7.03 2.13 -24.81
C GLY A 153 -6.66 3.04 -23.63
N ILE A 154 -7.46 4.08 -23.35
CA ILE A 154 -7.26 4.99 -22.21
C ILE A 154 -7.93 4.51 -20.93
N VAL A 155 -8.81 3.51 -21.01
CA VAL A 155 -9.43 2.92 -19.82
C VAL A 155 -8.37 2.06 -19.12
N PRO A 156 -8.11 2.28 -17.82
CA PRO A 156 -7.08 1.52 -17.12
C PRO A 156 -7.49 0.07 -16.87
N GLU A 157 -6.51 -0.80 -16.75
CA GLU A 157 -6.65 -2.00 -15.95
C GLU A 157 -6.88 -1.58 -14.50
N SER A 158 -7.72 -2.29 -13.77
CA SER A 158 -7.99 -1.92 -12.38
C SER A 158 -8.28 -3.11 -11.49
N CYS A 159 -7.96 -2.96 -10.21
CA CYS A 159 -8.31 -3.93 -9.18
C CYS A 159 -8.80 -3.27 -7.89
N PHE A 160 -9.42 -4.07 -7.05
CA PHE A 160 -9.84 -3.68 -5.72
C PHE A 160 -9.27 -4.65 -4.68
N ILE A 161 -8.65 -4.09 -3.63
CA ILE A 161 -8.07 -4.85 -2.52
C ILE A 161 -8.86 -4.53 -1.26
N MET A 162 -9.34 -5.56 -0.56
CA MET A 162 -9.98 -5.44 0.74
C MET A 162 -9.26 -6.29 1.74
N GLU A 163 -8.80 -5.67 2.82
CA GLU A 163 -7.98 -6.32 3.85
C GLU A 163 -8.41 -5.89 5.25
N ALA A 164 -8.04 -6.68 6.23
CA ALA A 164 -8.20 -6.36 7.63
C ALA A 164 -6.89 -6.65 8.37
N GLY A 165 -6.38 -5.66 9.09
CA GLY A 165 -5.21 -5.79 9.95
C GLY A 165 -5.63 -5.98 11.40
N THR A 166 -5.33 -7.15 11.98
CA THR A 166 -5.64 -7.45 13.38
C THR A 166 -4.36 -7.43 14.20
N PRO A 167 -4.24 -6.52 15.20
CA PRO A 167 -3.11 -6.51 16.12
C PRO A 167 -3.04 -7.80 16.92
N THR A 168 -1.83 -8.36 17.04
CA THR A 168 -1.53 -9.54 17.86
C THR A 168 -0.65 -9.20 19.06
N SER A 169 0.02 -8.06 19.03
CA SER A 169 0.73 -7.47 20.17
C SER A 169 0.84 -5.97 20.02
N GLY A 170 1.28 -5.29 21.09
CA GLY A 170 1.41 -3.83 21.15
C GLY A 170 0.17 -3.15 21.72
N ASP A 171 0.02 -1.84 21.44
CA ASP A 171 -1.03 -1.00 22.03
C ASP A 171 -2.29 -0.87 21.16
N LEU A 172 -2.26 -1.35 19.93
CA LEU A 172 -3.44 -1.41 19.08
C LEU A 172 -4.35 -2.54 19.57
N TRP A 173 -5.66 -2.33 19.57
CA TRP A 173 -6.61 -3.26 20.19
C TRP A 173 -7.77 -3.66 19.29
N GLY A 174 -7.91 -3.04 18.13
CA GLY A 174 -9.02 -3.29 17.19
C GLY A 174 -8.56 -3.68 15.81
N THR A 175 -9.33 -4.51 15.13
CA THR A 175 -9.10 -4.86 13.73
C THR A 175 -9.31 -3.63 12.84
N ILE A 176 -8.34 -3.31 12.01
CA ILE A 176 -8.30 -2.13 11.14
C ILE A 176 -8.70 -2.55 9.73
N PRO A 177 -9.87 -2.12 9.22
CA PRO A 177 -10.24 -2.36 7.83
C PRO A 177 -9.42 -1.48 6.89
N VAL A 178 -9.02 -2.06 5.77
CA VAL A 178 -8.26 -1.40 4.70
C VAL A 178 -8.92 -1.70 3.37
N ALA A 179 -9.14 -0.68 2.56
CA ALA A 179 -9.64 -0.79 1.19
C ALA A 179 -8.70 -0.02 0.25
N THR A 180 -8.31 -0.63 -0.86
CA THR A 180 -7.45 0.01 -1.86
C THR A 180 -8.05 -0.19 -3.25
N ALA A 181 -8.23 0.89 -3.98
CA ALA A 181 -8.53 0.87 -5.41
C ALA A 181 -7.22 1.18 -6.16
N VAL A 182 -6.93 0.39 -7.19
CA VAL A 182 -5.74 0.55 -8.03
C VAL A 182 -6.16 0.66 -9.49
N ALA A 183 -5.51 1.55 -10.24
CA ALA A 183 -5.68 1.70 -11.66
C ALA A 183 -4.30 1.77 -12.33
N GLY A 184 -4.10 1.01 -13.40
CA GLY A 184 -2.82 0.87 -14.07
C GLY A 184 -2.92 1.00 -15.59
N TRP A 185 -1.85 1.47 -16.20
CA TRP A 185 -1.70 1.60 -17.65
C TRP A 185 -0.35 1.08 -18.10
N GLU A 186 -0.36 0.22 -19.07
CA GLU A 186 0.82 -0.04 -19.90
C GLU A 186 0.98 1.09 -20.90
N LEU A 187 2.17 1.69 -20.91
CA LEU A 187 2.48 2.82 -21.76
C LEU A 187 3.15 2.36 -23.06
N PRO A 188 3.00 3.10 -24.18
CA PRO A 188 3.49 2.68 -25.50
C PRO A 188 4.98 2.36 -25.59
N TRP A 189 5.78 2.84 -24.63
CA TRP A 189 7.24 2.59 -24.58
C TRP A 189 7.64 1.46 -23.63
N GLY A 190 6.66 0.67 -23.12
CA GLY A 190 6.89 -0.48 -22.26
C GLY A 190 7.05 -0.15 -20.77
N ALA A 191 6.83 1.10 -20.36
CA ALA A 191 6.70 1.43 -18.95
C ALA A 191 5.27 1.14 -18.46
N ARG A 192 5.14 0.90 -17.15
CA ARG A 192 3.85 0.78 -16.47
C ARG A 192 3.65 1.92 -15.49
N LEU A 193 2.46 2.51 -15.50
CA LEU A 193 2.04 3.56 -14.57
C LEU A 193 0.87 3.03 -13.75
N ASP A 194 1.05 2.89 -12.43
CA ASP A 194 -0.04 2.52 -11.52
C ASP A 194 -0.31 3.64 -10.54
N GLY A 195 -1.58 3.88 -10.26
CA GLY A 195 -2.04 4.79 -9.24
C GLY A 195 -2.98 4.09 -8.27
N ALA A 196 -2.88 4.39 -6.98
CA ALA A 196 -3.75 3.80 -5.98
C ALA A 196 -4.32 4.83 -5.02
N LEU A 197 -5.50 4.52 -4.49
CA LEU A 197 -6.09 5.21 -3.35
C LEU A 197 -6.41 4.18 -2.27
N ARG A 198 -5.63 4.21 -1.20
CA ARG A 198 -5.82 3.36 -0.02
C ARG A 198 -6.56 4.14 1.05
N TYR A 199 -7.58 3.53 1.63
CA TYR A 199 -8.29 4.01 2.81
C TYR A 199 -8.16 3.01 3.94
N SER A 200 -7.89 3.49 5.16
CA SER A 200 -7.99 2.68 6.37
C SER A 200 -8.71 3.45 7.47
N TYR A 201 -9.58 2.76 8.21
CA TYR A 201 -10.10 3.27 9.46
C TYR A 201 -9.15 2.80 10.56
N ALA A 202 -8.10 3.60 10.74
CA ALA A 202 -6.91 3.27 11.51
C ALA A 202 -7.11 3.59 12.99
N GLN A 203 -6.25 3.02 13.82
CA GLN A 203 -6.28 3.20 15.26
C GLN A 203 -4.98 3.81 15.77
N SER A 204 -5.10 4.77 16.66
CA SER A 204 -4.04 5.17 17.59
C SER A 204 -4.35 4.61 18.97
N HIS A 205 -3.41 4.69 19.91
CA HIS A 205 -3.58 4.21 21.29
C HIS A 205 -4.96 4.56 21.93
N THR A 206 -5.54 5.72 21.64
CA THR A 206 -6.74 6.22 22.32
C THR A 206 -7.96 6.42 21.43
N ARG A 207 -7.85 6.32 20.12
CA ARG A 207 -8.94 6.65 19.21
C ARG A 207 -8.79 6.07 17.81
N TRP A 208 -9.92 5.95 17.14
CA TRP A 208 -10.01 5.68 15.70
C TRP A 208 -9.91 6.98 14.91
N PHE A 209 -9.36 6.89 13.70
CA PHE A 209 -9.24 7.99 12.74
C PHE A 209 -9.22 7.48 11.31
N SER A 210 -9.57 8.31 10.36
CA SER A 210 -9.47 7.99 8.94
C SER A 210 -8.07 8.28 8.42
N ARG A 211 -7.51 7.36 7.61
CA ARG A 211 -6.29 7.57 6.86
C ARG A 211 -6.56 7.34 5.39
N TRP A 212 -6.17 8.32 4.57
CA TRP A 212 -6.16 8.27 3.13
C TRP A 212 -4.74 8.25 2.64
N SER A 213 -4.44 7.38 1.68
CA SER A 213 -3.08 7.26 1.15
C SER A 213 -3.15 7.14 -0.37
N PRO A 214 -3.17 8.29 -1.08
CA PRO A 214 -2.97 8.30 -2.53
C PRO A 214 -1.51 7.99 -2.86
N SER A 215 -1.29 7.27 -3.95
CA SER A 215 0.04 6.93 -4.44
C SER A 215 0.06 6.79 -5.95
N VAL A 216 1.24 6.92 -6.53
CA VAL A 216 1.51 6.71 -7.95
C VAL A 216 2.93 6.19 -8.13
N VAL A 217 3.08 5.15 -8.93
CA VAL A 217 4.39 4.56 -9.27
C VAL A 217 4.50 4.43 -10.79
N ILE A 218 5.67 4.73 -11.31
CA ILE A 218 6.07 4.39 -12.67
C ILE A 218 7.15 3.33 -12.60
N ARG A 219 6.96 2.23 -13.32
CA ARG A 219 7.88 1.11 -13.44
C ARG A 219 8.41 1.05 -14.86
N GLN A 220 9.71 0.81 -15.01
CA GLN A 220 10.37 0.71 -16.31
C GLN A 220 11.27 -0.52 -16.34
N PRO A 221 10.92 -1.56 -17.09
CA PRO A 221 11.84 -2.64 -17.42
C PRO A 221 13.07 -2.08 -18.17
N ILE A 222 14.26 -2.38 -17.67
CA ILE A 222 15.55 -1.99 -18.28
C ILE A 222 16.12 -3.18 -19.06
N THR A 223 15.95 -4.38 -18.53
CA THR A 223 16.28 -5.65 -19.17
C THR A 223 15.19 -6.66 -18.84
N GLU A 224 15.29 -7.88 -19.38
CA GLU A 224 14.39 -8.99 -19.03
C GLU A 224 14.40 -9.36 -17.54
N ARG A 225 15.38 -8.89 -16.76
CA ARG A 225 15.55 -9.23 -15.35
C ARG A 225 15.64 -8.03 -14.42
N LEU A 226 15.81 -6.85 -14.95
CA LEU A 226 15.99 -5.62 -14.17
C LEU A 226 14.88 -4.64 -14.48
N GLU A 227 14.13 -4.28 -13.46
CA GLU A 227 13.19 -3.18 -13.47
C GLU A 227 13.63 -2.09 -12.50
N ILE A 228 13.40 -0.85 -12.85
CA ILE A 228 13.50 0.30 -11.96
C ILE A 228 12.13 0.96 -11.78
N HIS A 229 11.92 1.55 -10.63
CA HIS A 229 10.71 2.32 -10.41
C HIS A 229 10.97 3.64 -9.68
N ALA A 230 10.02 4.55 -9.81
CA ALA A 230 9.95 5.77 -9.01
C ALA A 230 8.51 5.96 -8.54
N GLU A 231 8.35 6.20 -7.26
CA GLU A 231 7.06 6.28 -6.59
C GLU A 231 6.92 7.58 -5.82
N TRP A 232 5.73 8.16 -5.86
CA TRP A 232 5.27 9.15 -4.91
C TRP A 232 4.04 8.64 -4.17
N PHE A 233 4.02 8.81 -2.85
CA PHE A 233 2.86 8.51 -2.03
C PHE A 233 2.75 9.47 -0.86
N GLU A 234 1.56 9.56 -0.29
CA GLU A 234 1.37 10.30 0.95
C GLU A 234 0.37 9.59 1.87
N THR A 235 0.48 9.88 3.16
CA THR A 235 -0.52 9.50 4.16
C THR A 235 -1.15 10.74 4.75
N VAL A 236 -2.49 10.81 4.69
CA VAL A 236 -3.31 11.91 5.20
C VAL A 236 -4.18 11.38 6.33
N THR A 237 -4.02 11.91 7.53
CA THR A 237 -4.83 11.51 8.68
C THR A 237 -5.93 12.54 8.96
N GLN A 238 -7.11 12.05 9.38
CA GLN A 238 -8.25 12.87 9.75
C GLN A 238 -8.92 12.31 11.00
N GLY A 239 -9.09 13.14 12.02
CA GLY A 239 -9.73 12.77 13.29
C GLY A 239 -8.74 12.58 14.45
N LEU A 240 -7.45 12.80 14.24
CA LEU A 240 -6.45 12.90 15.29
C LEU A 240 -6.53 14.27 15.99
N ARG A 241 -5.83 14.42 17.14
CA ARG A 241 -5.68 15.74 17.79
C ARG A 241 -4.99 16.75 16.89
N LYS A 242 -4.02 16.26 16.08
CA LYS A 242 -3.32 16.98 15.04
C LYS A 242 -3.28 16.07 13.83
N ASP A 243 -4.10 16.39 12.84
CA ASP A 243 -4.09 15.69 11.55
C ASP A 243 -2.76 15.99 10.84
N ASN A 244 -2.24 15.00 10.15
CA ASN A 244 -0.94 15.06 9.48
C ASN A 244 -1.07 14.70 8.01
N VAL A 245 -0.16 15.28 7.22
CA VAL A 245 0.08 14.91 5.83
C VAL A 245 1.56 14.58 5.73
N ARG A 246 1.87 13.36 5.32
CA ARG A 246 3.24 12.85 5.19
C ARG A 246 3.46 12.38 3.75
N PRO A 247 3.96 13.25 2.87
CA PRO A 247 4.34 12.87 1.51
C PRO A 247 5.75 12.28 1.49
N PHE A 248 5.95 11.31 0.57
CA PHE A 248 7.21 10.61 0.33
C PHE A 248 7.52 10.54 -1.15
N PHE A 249 8.79 10.39 -1.47
CA PHE A 249 9.29 9.99 -2.77
C PHE A 249 10.25 8.82 -2.60
N SER A 250 10.14 7.80 -3.46
CA SER A 250 10.89 6.56 -3.34
C SER A 250 11.27 6.00 -4.71
N PRO A 251 12.56 6.05 -5.11
CA PRO A 251 13.07 5.20 -6.17
C PRO A 251 13.41 3.81 -5.65
N GLY A 252 13.33 2.83 -6.55
CA GLY A 252 13.69 1.45 -6.25
C GLY A 252 14.00 0.64 -7.49
N THR A 253 14.33 -0.61 -7.27
CA THR A 253 14.69 -1.57 -8.31
C THR A 253 14.31 -2.98 -7.92
N HIS A 254 14.00 -3.79 -8.92
CA HIS A 254 13.70 -5.21 -8.82
C HIS A 254 14.66 -5.97 -9.72
N TYR A 255 15.13 -7.10 -9.24
CA TYR A 255 16.00 -7.96 -10.00
C TYR A 255 15.55 -9.43 -9.90
N LEU A 256 15.21 -10.01 -11.04
CA LEU A 256 14.81 -11.40 -11.15
C LEU A 256 16.06 -12.31 -11.11
N LEU A 257 16.29 -12.94 -9.96
CA LEU A 257 17.40 -13.88 -9.79
C LEU A 257 17.19 -15.16 -10.61
N THR A 258 15.97 -15.67 -10.60
CA THR A 258 15.48 -16.79 -11.40
C THR A 258 14.07 -16.46 -11.89
N GLU A 259 13.46 -17.29 -12.72
CA GLU A 259 12.07 -17.12 -13.16
C GLU A 259 11.05 -17.07 -12.01
N ASN A 260 11.42 -17.53 -10.82
CA ASN A 260 10.56 -17.65 -9.65
C ASN A 260 11.06 -16.91 -8.41
N ILE A 261 12.22 -16.24 -8.48
CA ILE A 261 12.81 -15.54 -7.33
C ILE A 261 13.22 -14.13 -7.76
N GLU A 262 12.68 -13.15 -7.09
CA GLU A 262 12.98 -11.74 -7.26
C GLU A 262 13.49 -11.12 -5.98
N VAL A 263 14.44 -10.20 -6.09
CA VAL A 263 14.89 -9.34 -5.00
C VAL A 263 14.59 -7.90 -5.33
N GLY A 264 14.06 -7.17 -4.35
CA GLY A 264 13.73 -5.75 -4.46
C GLY A 264 14.52 -4.92 -3.46
N PHE A 265 14.86 -3.72 -3.87
CA PHE A 265 15.45 -2.71 -3.01
C PHE A 265 14.89 -1.35 -3.35
N ARG A 266 14.46 -0.60 -2.34
CA ARG A 266 14.09 0.81 -2.49
C ARG A 266 14.58 1.64 -1.32
N VAL A 267 14.70 2.93 -1.58
CA VAL A 267 14.95 3.97 -0.59
C VAL A 267 13.94 5.08 -0.77
N GLY A 268 13.71 5.88 0.26
CA GLY A 268 12.80 7.00 0.11
C GLY A 268 12.98 8.06 1.17
N TRP A 269 12.43 9.23 0.89
CA TRP A 269 12.54 10.41 1.74
C TRP A 269 11.17 11.04 1.95
N GLY A 270 10.93 11.48 3.18
CA GLY A 270 9.79 12.34 3.46
C GLY A 270 10.01 13.75 2.89
N LEU A 271 9.00 14.25 2.20
CA LEU A 271 9.07 15.55 1.50
C LEU A 271 8.67 16.73 2.39
N ASN A 272 8.37 16.50 3.67
CA ASN A 272 8.12 17.55 4.65
C ASN A 272 8.66 17.15 6.04
N HIS A 273 8.59 18.08 6.99
CA HIS A 273 9.11 17.89 8.35
C HIS A 273 8.30 16.96 9.25
N VAL A 274 7.10 16.55 8.82
CA VAL A 274 6.21 15.63 9.56
C VAL A 274 6.44 14.17 9.14
N ALA A 275 6.83 13.95 7.90
CA ALA A 275 7.20 12.64 7.37
C ALA A 275 8.55 12.18 7.93
N ALA A 276 8.84 10.89 7.87
CA ALA A 276 10.15 10.33 8.16
C ALA A 276 11.26 11.04 7.34
N GLU A 277 12.47 11.05 7.85
CA GLU A 277 13.59 11.63 7.09
C GLU A 277 13.99 10.78 5.92
N PHE A 278 14.10 9.48 6.21
CA PHE A 278 14.57 8.48 5.26
C PHE A 278 13.92 7.13 5.58
N PHE A 279 13.78 6.28 4.59
CA PHE A 279 13.53 4.86 4.78
C PHE A 279 14.25 4.02 3.72
N SER A 280 14.49 2.77 4.04
CA SER A 280 14.95 1.76 3.09
C SER A 280 14.16 0.48 3.28
N ASP A 281 13.96 -0.24 2.19
CA ASP A 281 13.25 -1.51 2.15
C ASP A 281 14.04 -2.48 1.26
N THR A 282 14.27 -3.67 1.77
CA THR A 282 14.94 -4.76 1.03
C THR A 282 14.12 -6.01 1.20
N GLY A 283 13.80 -6.64 0.08
CA GLY A 283 12.94 -7.80 0.11
C GLY A 283 13.26 -8.86 -0.92
N ILE A 284 12.60 -9.98 -0.73
CA ILE A 284 12.65 -11.14 -1.60
C ILE A 284 11.23 -11.64 -1.85
N ALA A 285 10.95 -12.00 -3.08
CA ALA A 285 9.72 -12.68 -3.47
C ALA A 285 10.04 -14.03 -4.08
N TRP A 286 9.18 -15.01 -3.81
CA TRP A 286 9.31 -16.36 -4.33
C TRP A 286 7.93 -16.90 -4.76
N ARG A 287 7.86 -17.32 -6.04
CA ARG A 287 6.69 -17.93 -6.66
C ARG A 287 6.83 -19.47 -6.70
N TYR A 288 5.77 -20.17 -6.27
CA TYR A 288 5.66 -21.64 -6.25
C TYR A 288 4.61 -22.13 -7.25
#